data_2a6bbdfc7021406c0b8c7446810c7a08
#
_entry.id   2a6bbdfc7021406c0b8c7446810c7a08
#
_cell.length_a   1.000
_cell.length_b   1.000
_cell.length_c   1.000
_cell.angle_alpha   90.00
_cell.angle_beta   90.00
_cell.angle_gamma   90.00
#
_symmetry.space_group_name_H-M   'P 1'
#
loop_
_entity.id
_entity.type
_entity.pdbx_description
1 polymer ?
#
loop_
_entity_poly.entity_id
_entity_poly.type
_entity_poly.pdbx_seq_one_letter_code
_entity_poly.pdbx_strand_id
1 'polypeptide(L)'
;MDKSYKSSGRRGRMAAVLAAMGLVAIVTSGMWMSRAQSASSGGTSSSDSELIAQFRRVEVASVSDAIEQITGKRMYMTHRMQPIFTAKFAGFARTVQLKKDEGNKDPDALTGMLEAIDQGTADSVYVMVVEDGEDIAGMGGLMGTAMAARGYAGAVIDGGVRDVAYLRKIGFPVFATGIVPSTSVHHYRFAGAQISLVCNGVPVSPGDIVVADSDGVAVVPRAQAQPVLALAQQMDYKEHSMYAVIEQLKSIVEAVKKFGRL
;
A
#
# COMPACT_ATOMS: atom_id res chain seq x y z
N MET A 1 -20.65 -62.41 -20.07
CA MET A 1 -19.29 -62.92 -20.22
C MET A 1 -18.44 -62.19 -19.26
N ASP A 2 -18.40 -62.49 -18.02
CA ASP A 2 -17.87 -63.57 -17.18
C ASP A 2 -16.36 -63.78 -17.37
N LYS A 3 -15.68 -63.64 -16.23
CA LYS A 3 -14.52 -64.24 -15.59
C LYS A 3 -13.68 -63.20 -14.89
N SER A 4 -13.79 -62.93 -13.58
CA SER A 4 -13.43 -63.69 -12.36
C SER A 4 -12.10 -64.46 -12.44
N TYR A 5 -11.16 -64.08 -11.50
CA TYR A 5 -10.26 -64.98 -10.77
C TYR A 5 -9.47 -64.19 -9.72
N LYS A 6 -9.82 -64.28 -8.41
CA LYS A 6 -9.31 -65.04 -7.28
C LYS A 6 -7.79 -64.99 -7.08
N SER A 7 -7.27 -64.39 -6.00
CA SER A 7 -7.06 -64.77 -4.60
C SER A 7 -5.88 -65.70 -4.33
N SER A 8 -4.98 -65.31 -3.42
CA SER A 8 -4.42 -66.05 -2.27
C SER A 8 -3.13 -65.32 -1.87
N GLY A 9 -2.85 -64.88 -0.66
CA GLY A 9 -3.04 -65.52 0.62
C GLY A 9 -1.78 -66.24 1.07
N ARG A 10 -0.98 -65.62 1.97
CA ARG A 10 -0.41 -66.39 3.09
C ARG A 10 0.32 -65.51 4.13
N ARG A 11 -0.02 -65.79 5.31
CA ARG A 11 0.42 -65.39 6.64
C ARG A 11 1.82 -65.98 6.98
N GLY A 12 2.45 -65.39 7.99
CA GLY A 12 3.49 -66.10 8.78
C GLY A 12 4.44 -65.13 9.48
N ARG A 13 4.14 -64.76 10.69
CA ARG A 13 4.70 -65.14 12.01
C ARG A 13 6.09 -64.48 12.31
N MET A 14 6.04 -63.55 13.23
CA MET A 14 6.60 -63.58 14.62
C MET A 14 7.98 -64.21 14.86
N ALA A 15 8.88 -63.40 15.38
CA ALA A 15 9.60 -63.73 16.63
C ALA A 15 10.43 -62.50 17.12
N ALA A 16 10.24 -62.25 18.39
CA ALA A 16 11.04 -61.32 19.22
C ALA A 16 12.30 -61.99 19.67
N VAL A 17 13.30 -61.23 20.14
CA VAL A 17 14.13 -61.47 21.35
C VAL A 17 15.21 -60.37 21.50
N LEU A 18 15.09 -59.56 22.53
CA LEU A 18 15.95 -59.17 23.67
C LEU A 18 17.43 -58.78 23.47
N ALA A 19 17.69 -57.54 23.87
CA ALA A 19 18.64 -57.01 24.86
C ALA A 19 20.14 -57.31 24.78
N ALA A 20 20.93 -56.25 24.85
CA ALA A 20 22.01 -56.08 25.83
C ALA A 20 22.61 -54.66 25.81
N MET A 21 22.92 -54.18 27.00
CA MET A 21 23.54 -52.93 27.42
C MET A 21 25.00 -52.78 26.90
N GLY A 22 25.42 -51.54 26.68
CA GLY A 22 26.83 -51.22 26.47
C GLY A 22 27.12 -49.71 26.55
N LEU A 23 27.67 -49.32 27.63
CA LEU A 23 28.20 -48.06 28.16
C LEU A 23 28.90 -47.09 27.17
N VAL A 24 28.57 -45.79 27.37
CA VAL A 24 29.42 -44.58 27.53
C VAL A 24 30.63 -44.38 26.61
N ALA A 25 30.52 -43.34 25.78
CA ALA A 25 31.65 -42.46 25.46
C ALA A 25 31.16 -41.03 25.24
N ILE A 26 31.51 -40.15 26.18
CA ILE A 26 31.34 -38.68 26.08
C ILE A 26 32.36 -38.18 25.05
N VAL A 27 31.92 -37.66 23.94
CA VAL A 27 32.71 -36.81 23.07
C VAL A 27 31.99 -35.49 22.91
N THR A 28 32.54 -34.49 23.57
CA THR A 28 32.21 -33.07 23.41
C THR A 28 32.64 -32.64 22.01
N SER A 29 31.72 -32.42 21.14
CA SER A 29 31.95 -31.74 19.86
C SER A 29 30.93 -30.61 19.70
N GLY A 30 31.50 -29.44 19.50
CA GLY A 30 30.85 -28.16 19.49
C GLY A 30 29.57 -28.08 18.65
N MET A 31 28.55 -27.58 19.27
CA MET A 31 27.29 -27.20 18.66
C MET A 31 27.51 -25.94 17.82
N TRP A 32 27.77 -26.10 16.55
CA TRP A 32 27.55 -25.04 15.57
C TRP A 32 26.04 -24.95 15.34
N MET A 33 25.42 -24.05 16.07
CA MET A 33 24.07 -23.61 15.74
C MET A 33 24.13 -22.78 14.45
N SER A 34 23.88 -23.42 13.33
CA SER A 34 23.49 -22.77 12.11
C SER A 34 22.13 -22.13 12.36
N ARG A 35 22.14 -20.82 12.69
CA ARG A 35 20.96 -20.00 12.77
C ARG A 35 20.45 -19.81 11.34
N ALA A 36 19.56 -20.68 10.91
CA ALA A 36 18.77 -20.43 9.71
C ALA A 36 18.04 -19.10 9.92
N GLN A 37 18.50 -18.06 9.23
CA GLN A 37 17.74 -16.84 9.06
C GLN A 37 16.49 -17.23 8.27
N SER A 38 15.37 -17.40 8.97
CA SER A 38 14.06 -17.39 8.34
C SER A 38 13.94 -16.05 7.62
N ALA A 39 13.84 -16.10 6.31
CA ALA A 39 13.41 -14.98 5.51
C ALA A 39 12.07 -14.49 6.08
N SER A 40 12.08 -13.32 6.68
CA SER A 40 10.87 -12.68 7.16
C SER A 40 9.97 -12.43 5.95
N SER A 41 8.87 -13.17 5.87
CA SER A 41 7.71 -12.78 5.07
C SER A 41 7.39 -11.33 5.45
N GLY A 42 7.40 -10.42 4.46
CA GLY A 42 7.24 -8.99 4.67
C GLY A 42 5.81 -8.61 5.09
N GLY A 43 5.42 -9.01 6.30
CA GLY A 43 4.24 -8.49 6.99
C GLY A 43 4.57 -7.14 7.60
N THR A 44 3.63 -6.20 7.53
CA THR A 44 3.72 -4.91 8.24
C THR A 44 3.91 -5.16 9.74
N SER A 45 4.88 -4.50 10.36
CA SER A 45 5.09 -4.63 11.81
C SER A 45 3.89 -4.03 12.58
N SER A 46 3.65 -4.48 13.81
CA SER A 46 2.57 -3.93 14.65
C SER A 46 2.71 -2.41 14.85
N SER A 47 3.93 -1.90 14.92
CA SER A 47 4.24 -0.47 15.01
C SER A 47 3.90 0.28 13.72
N ASP A 48 4.07 -0.34 12.57
CA ASP A 48 3.76 0.24 11.27
C ASP A 48 2.25 0.31 11.04
N SER A 49 1.51 -0.74 11.39
CA SER A 49 0.05 -0.73 11.31
C SER A 49 -0.58 0.32 12.23
N GLU A 50 -0.03 0.49 13.44
CA GLU A 50 -0.49 1.54 14.35
C GLU A 50 -0.20 2.94 13.81
N LEU A 51 0.99 3.16 13.24
CA LEU A 51 1.36 4.43 12.61
C LEU A 51 0.37 4.81 11.49
N ILE A 52 0.05 3.86 10.61
CA ILE A 52 -0.91 4.08 9.53
C ILE A 52 -2.32 4.33 10.09
N ALA A 53 -2.74 3.59 11.11
CA ALA A 53 -4.04 3.79 11.76
C ALA A 53 -4.17 5.21 12.35
N GLN A 54 -3.10 5.77 12.88
CA GLN A 54 -3.09 7.13 13.38
C GLN A 54 -3.17 8.18 12.25
N PHE A 55 -2.42 8.00 11.14
CA PHE A 55 -2.54 8.88 9.97
C PHE A 55 -3.95 8.89 9.36
N ARG A 56 -4.67 7.76 9.39
CA ARG A 56 -6.08 7.70 8.89
C ARG A 56 -7.04 8.56 9.70
N ARG A 57 -6.69 8.96 10.93
CA ARG A 57 -7.54 9.76 11.80
C ARG A 57 -7.35 11.26 11.64
N VAL A 58 -6.22 11.68 11.09
CA VAL A 58 -5.86 13.10 10.89
C VAL A 58 -6.31 13.56 9.51
N GLU A 59 -6.73 14.79 9.37
CA GLU A 59 -7.09 15.36 8.06
C GLU A 59 -5.85 15.62 7.21
N VAL A 60 -5.97 15.44 5.89
CA VAL A 60 -4.86 15.62 4.94
C VAL A 60 -4.35 17.06 4.95
N ALA A 61 -5.22 18.04 5.17
CA ALA A 61 -4.83 19.44 5.32
C ALA A 61 -3.83 19.62 6.47
N SER A 62 -4.14 19.12 7.68
CA SER A 62 -3.25 19.18 8.84
C SER A 62 -1.93 18.43 8.60
N VAL A 63 -1.96 17.31 7.88
CA VAL A 63 -0.73 16.57 7.49
C VAL A 63 0.11 17.40 6.54
N SER A 64 -0.51 18.05 5.54
CA SER A 64 0.18 18.92 4.57
C SER A 64 0.88 20.09 5.26
N ASP A 65 0.19 20.77 6.17
CA ASP A 65 0.74 21.91 6.91
C ASP A 65 1.90 21.48 7.82
N ALA A 66 1.76 20.34 8.50
CA ALA A 66 2.81 19.78 9.32
C ALA A 66 4.08 19.42 8.52
N ILE A 67 3.91 18.83 7.31
CA ILE A 67 5.04 18.56 6.44
C ILE A 67 5.74 19.85 6.02
N GLU A 68 4.99 20.85 5.57
CA GLU A 68 5.57 22.12 5.14
C GLU A 68 6.30 22.81 6.29
N GLN A 69 5.74 22.80 7.48
CA GLN A 69 6.39 23.40 8.67
C GLN A 69 7.68 22.68 9.09
N ILE A 70 7.72 21.34 8.99
CA ILE A 70 8.89 20.55 9.41
C ILE A 70 9.98 20.56 8.34
N THR A 71 9.61 20.49 7.07
CA THR A 71 10.55 20.23 5.96
C THR A 71 10.81 21.46 5.08
N GLY A 72 9.96 22.47 5.16
CA GLY A 72 9.97 23.63 4.24
C GLY A 72 9.52 23.24 2.82
N LYS A 73 8.94 22.05 2.62
CA LYS A 73 8.57 21.55 1.29
C LYS A 73 7.07 21.26 1.22
N ARG A 74 6.48 21.61 0.08
CA ARG A 74 5.12 21.21 -0.25
C ARG A 74 5.13 19.79 -0.79
N MET A 75 4.42 18.90 -0.11
CA MET A 75 4.39 17.48 -0.40
C MET A 75 2.96 17.00 -0.67
N TYR A 76 2.13 17.85 -1.25
CA TYR A 76 0.78 17.49 -1.70
C TYR A 76 0.69 17.54 -3.24
N MET A 77 -0.09 16.63 -3.79
CA MET A 77 -0.32 16.52 -5.23
C MET A 77 -1.19 17.68 -5.73
N THR A 78 -1.06 18.04 -7.00
CA THR A 78 -1.85 19.15 -7.57
C THR A 78 -3.34 18.82 -7.57
N HIS A 79 -4.18 19.85 -7.72
CA HIS A 79 -5.64 19.72 -7.83
C HIS A 79 -6.12 18.81 -8.98
N ARG A 80 -5.23 18.37 -9.87
CA ARG A 80 -5.54 17.40 -10.93
C ARG A 80 -5.70 15.98 -10.36
N MET A 81 -5.08 15.69 -9.23
CA MET A 81 -5.23 14.41 -8.54
C MET A 81 -6.53 14.41 -7.75
N GLN A 82 -7.57 13.76 -8.27
CA GLN A 82 -8.92 13.80 -7.73
C GLN A 82 -9.37 12.43 -7.23
N PRO A 83 -10.16 12.38 -6.15
CA PRO A 83 -10.82 11.14 -5.74
C PRO A 83 -11.85 10.72 -6.78
N ILE A 84 -11.81 9.46 -7.20
CA ILE A 84 -12.80 8.91 -8.13
C ILE A 84 -14.17 8.76 -7.44
N PHE A 85 -14.16 8.64 -6.13
CA PHE A 85 -15.30 8.78 -5.24
C PHE A 85 -14.78 9.10 -3.81
N THR A 86 -15.63 9.71 -2.99
CA THR A 86 -15.23 10.12 -1.63
C THR A 86 -14.64 8.94 -0.84
N ALA A 87 -13.42 9.09 -0.40
CA ALA A 87 -12.69 8.09 0.37
C ALA A 87 -11.60 8.76 1.21
N LYS A 88 -11.24 8.13 2.34
CA LYS A 88 -10.11 8.51 3.18
C LYS A 88 -9.25 7.28 3.44
N PHE A 89 -7.94 7.40 3.22
CA PHE A 89 -7.01 6.33 3.53
C PHE A 89 -5.63 6.86 3.88
N ALA A 90 -4.83 6.00 4.52
CA ALA A 90 -3.39 6.16 4.63
C ALA A 90 -2.73 4.80 4.45
N GLY A 91 -1.51 4.78 3.91
CA GLY A 91 -0.75 3.55 3.73
C GLY A 91 0.65 3.81 3.18
N PHE A 92 1.43 2.73 3.04
CA PHE A 92 2.81 2.81 2.55
C PHE A 92 2.84 2.78 1.03
N ALA A 93 3.58 3.72 0.43
CA ALA A 93 3.74 3.83 -1.00
C ALA A 93 4.38 2.58 -1.61
N ARG A 94 3.70 1.99 -2.58
CA ARG A 94 4.22 0.97 -3.47
C ARG A 94 4.23 1.52 -4.88
N THR A 95 5.40 1.95 -5.31
CA THR A 95 5.58 2.76 -6.52
C THR A 95 5.72 1.90 -7.78
N VAL A 96 5.12 2.35 -8.88
CA VAL A 96 5.18 1.71 -10.20
C VAL A 96 5.27 2.78 -11.29
N GLN A 97 6.12 2.55 -12.28
CA GLN A 97 6.28 3.41 -13.45
C GLN A 97 5.91 2.66 -14.72
N LEU A 98 5.05 3.27 -15.52
CA LEU A 98 4.81 2.88 -16.91
C LEU A 98 5.44 3.92 -17.84
N LYS A 99 6.06 3.45 -18.92
CA LYS A 99 6.60 4.30 -20.01
C LYS A 99 5.88 4.04 -21.31
N LYS A 100 5.74 5.09 -22.08
CA LYS A 100 5.12 5.04 -23.40
C LYS A 100 5.90 4.11 -24.35
N ASP A 101 5.18 3.23 -25.04
CA ASP A 101 5.73 2.28 -25.99
C ASP A 101 4.63 1.89 -27.01
N GLU A 102 4.33 2.85 -27.91
CA GLU A 102 3.23 2.74 -28.84
C GLU A 102 3.43 1.60 -29.84
N GLY A 103 2.38 0.80 -30.02
CA GLY A 103 2.39 -0.33 -30.92
C GLY A 103 3.14 -1.55 -30.38
N ASN A 104 3.47 -1.57 -29.10
CA ASN A 104 4.10 -2.70 -28.43
C ASN A 104 3.27 -3.97 -28.60
N LYS A 105 3.92 -5.06 -29.03
CA LYS A 105 3.31 -6.37 -29.24
C LYS A 105 3.77 -7.42 -28.24
N ASP A 106 4.61 -7.04 -27.28
CA ASP A 106 5.05 -7.93 -26.21
C ASP A 106 3.87 -8.24 -25.27
N PRO A 107 3.42 -9.50 -25.17
CA PRO A 107 2.33 -9.87 -24.28
C PRO A 107 2.67 -9.64 -22.80
N ASP A 108 3.94 -9.61 -22.45
CA ASP A 108 4.43 -9.46 -21.08
C ASP A 108 4.82 -8.03 -20.74
N ALA A 109 4.62 -7.07 -21.64
CA ALA A 109 5.03 -5.68 -21.48
C ALA A 109 4.55 -5.03 -20.17
N LEU A 110 3.41 -5.46 -19.64
CA LEU A 110 2.80 -4.93 -18.41
C LEU A 110 2.81 -5.91 -17.23
N THR A 111 3.38 -7.10 -17.38
CA THR A 111 3.39 -8.14 -16.32
C THR A 111 3.99 -7.64 -15.03
N GLY A 112 5.09 -6.87 -15.07
CA GLY A 112 5.74 -6.36 -13.87
C GLY A 112 4.87 -5.41 -13.02
N MET A 113 3.90 -4.70 -13.61
CA MET A 113 2.97 -3.88 -12.81
C MET A 113 1.96 -4.75 -12.05
N LEU A 114 1.56 -5.91 -12.59
CA LEU A 114 0.68 -6.87 -11.94
C LEU A 114 1.42 -7.60 -10.83
N GLU A 115 2.65 -8.04 -11.09
CA GLU A 115 3.53 -8.64 -10.09
C GLU A 115 3.78 -7.68 -8.91
N ALA A 116 3.90 -6.37 -9.18
CA ALA A 116 4.03 -5.37 -8.13
C ALA A 116 2.81 -5.35 -7.19
N ILE A 117 1.59 -5.60 -7.69
CA ILE A 117 0.39 -5.75 -6.86
C ILE A 117 0.51 -7.03 -6.03
N ASP A 118 0.88 -8.15 -6.64
CA ASP A 118 0.98 -9.44 -5.96
C ASP A 118 2.04 -9.49 -4.87
N GLN A 119 3.08 -8.70 -4.97
CA GLN A 119 4.12 -8.57 -3.96
C GLN A 119 3.77 -7.58 -2.83
N GLY A 120 2.68 -6.82 -2.94
CA GLY A 120 2.25 -5.86 -1.93
C GLY A 120 1.62 -6.53 -0.71
N THR A 121 1.62 -5.80 0.39
CA THR A 121 1.06 -6.22 1.69
C THR A 121 -0.15 -5.37 2.06
N ALA A 122 -0.85 -5.75 3.11
CA ALA A 122 -1.87 -4.92 3.71
C ALA A 122 -1.31 -3.52 4.05
N ASP A 123 -2.16 -2.51 4.03
CA ASP A 123 -1.83 -1.09 4.23
C ASP A 123 -0.90 -0.49 3.16
N SER A 124 -0.66 -1.18 2.02
CA SER A 124 0.00 -0.56 0.87
C SER A 124 -0.92 0.42 0.15
N VAL A 125 -0.35 1.50 -0.39
CA VAL A 125 -0.97 2.38 -1.40
C VAL A 125 -0.24 2.19 -2.71
N TYR A 126 -0.95 1.77 -3.74
CA TYR A 126 -0.38 1.61 -5.07
C TYR A 126 -0.23 2.96 -5.74
N VAL A 127 0.99 3.44 -5.91
CA VAL A 127 1.30 4.74 -6.53
C VAL A 127 1.87 4.49 -7.92
N MET A 128 1.09 4.79 -8.95
CA MET A 128 1.49 4.56 -10.33
C MET A 128 1.64 5.89 -11.08
N VAL A 129 2.72 6.01 -11.84
CA VAL A 129 2.90 7.08 -12.82
C VAL A 129 2.84 6.48 -14.22
N VAL A 130 1.95 7.01 -15.04
CA VAL A 130 1.83 6.71 -16.46
C VAL A 130 2.42 7.88 -17.23
N GLU A 131 3.55 7.68 -17.88
CA GLU A 131 4.25 8.75 -18.63
C GLU A 131 3.32 9.35 -19.69
N ASP A 132 3.04 10.67 -19.63
CA ASP A 132 2.11 11.38 -20.53
C ASP A 132 0.74 10.67 -20.68
N GLY A 133 0.27 10.04 -19.58
CA GLY A 133 -0.87 9.14 -19.58
C GLY A 133 -2.21 9.77 -19.20
N GLU A 134 -2.44 11.05 -19.49
CA GLU A 134 -3.68 11.75 -19.11
C GLU A 134 -4.94 11.07 -19.69
N ASP A 135 -4.86 10.63 -20.96
CA ASP A 135 -5.94 9.96 -21.67
C ASP A 135 -5.76 8.42 -21.75
N ILE A 136 -4.91 7.87 -20.90
CA ILE A 136 -4.65 6.41 -20.83
C ILE A 136 -5.01 5.86 -19.46
N ALA A 137 -5.86 4.82 -19.43
CA ALA A 137 -6.14 4.11 -18.20
C ALA A 137 -4.97 3.20 -17.83
N GLY A 138 -4.26 3.59 -16.77
CA GLY A 138 -3.21 2.78 -16.13
C GLY A 138 -3.79 1.69 -15.23
N MET A 139 -5.03 1.87 -14.76
CA MET A 139 -5.68 0.97 -13.81
C MET A 139 -7.17 0.77 -14.16
N GLY A 140 -7.70 -0.40 -13.80
CA GLY A 140 -9.13 -0.74 -13.91
C GLY A 140 -9.59 -1.74 -12.85
N GLY A 141 -10.79 -2.31 -13.06
CA GLY A 141 -11.48 -3.15 -12.08
C GLY A 141 -10.72 -4.41 -11.64
N LEU A 142 -10.00 -5.08 -12.54
CA LEU A 142 -9.21 -6.28 -12.19
C LEU A 142 -8.11 -5.95 -11.18
N MET A 143 -7.34 -4.88 -11.43
CA MET A 143 -6.28 -4.43 -10.53
C MET A 143 -6.85 -3.98 -9.18
N GLY A 144 -7.95 -3.21 -9.19
CA GLY A 144 -8.65 -2.81 -7.97
C GLY A 144 -9.14 -4.00 -7.14
N THR A 145 -9.65 -5.04 -7.78
CA THR A 145 -10.06 -6.29 -7.12
C THR A 145 -8.88 -6.99 -6.46
N ALA A 146 -7.77 -7.15 -7.19
CA ALA A 146 -6.58 -7.79 -6.67
C ALA A 146 -6.01 -7.03 -5.45
N MET A 147 -5.91 -5.69 -5.55
CA MET A 147 -5.45 -4.85 -4.45
C MET A 147 -6.38 -4.90 -3.23
N ALA A 148 -7.70 -4.83 -3.44
CA ALA A 148 -8.69 -4.96 -2.37
C ALA A 148 -8.57 -6.30 -1.65
N ALA A 149 -8.44 -7.41 -2.39
CA ALA A 149 -8.28 -8.76 -1.84
C ALA A 149 -7.00 -8.91 -1.01
N ARG A 150 -5.96 -8.12 -1.30
CA ARG A 150 -4.69 -8.11 -0.57
C ARG A 150 -4.62 -7.08 0.57
N GLY A 151 -5.70 -6.35 0.80
CA GLY A 151 -5.78 -5.36 1.89
C GLY A 151 -5.04 -4.05 1.62
N TYR A 152 -4.83 -3.69 0.36
CA TYR A 152 -4.32 -2.36 0.03
C TYR A 152 -5.27 -1.28 0.55
N ALA A 153 -4.71 -0.18 1.04
CA ALA A 153 -5.48 0.95 1.53
C ALA A 153 -6.14 1.76 0.40
N GLY A 154 -5.53 1.78 -0.78
CA GLY A 154 -6.01 2.51 -1.94
C GLY A 154 -4.99 2.57 -3.07
N ALA A 155 -5.31 3.34 -4.10
CA ALA A 155 -4.42 3.62 -5.22
C ALA A 155 -4.39 5.10 -5.59
N VAL A 156 -3.23 5.57 -6.05
CA VAL A 156 -2.99 6.92 -6.58
C VAL A 156 -2.36 6.76 -7.96
N ILE A 157 -3.05 7.23 -8.99
CA ILE A 157 -2.70 7.02 -10.39
C ILE A 157 -2.47 8.38 -11.06
N ASP A 158 -1.22 8.72 -11.34
CA ASP A 158 -0.88 9.85 -12.21
C ASP A 158 -1.08 9.41 -13.66
N GLY A 159 -2.31 9.48 -14.10
CA GLY A 159 -2.87 8.94 -15.32
C GLY A 159 -4.37 8.70 -15.20
N GLY A 160 -4.96 8.11 -16.23
CA GLY A 160 -6.37 7.76 -16.24
C GLY A 160 -6.69 6.46 -15.52
N VAL A 161 -7.96 6.30 -15.13
CA VAL A 161 -8.54 5.05 -14.63
C VAL A 161 -9.83 4.70 -15.38
N ARG A 162 -10.21 3.42 -15.38
CA ARG A 162 -11.46 2.91 -15.96
C ARG A 162 -12.22 2.02 -14.98
N ASP A 163 -13.37 1.51 -15.38
CA ASP A 163 -14.23 0.62 -14.58
C ASP A 163 -14.69 1.25 -13.26
N VAL A 164 -14.89 2.57 -13.23
CA VAL A 164 -15.18 3.36 -12.04
C VAL A 164 -16.43 2.89 -11.29
N ALA A 165 -17.49 2.51 -12.01
CA ALA A 165 -18.70 1.97 -11.39
C ALA A 165 -18.42 0.70 -10.58
N TYR A 166 -17.53 -0.16 -11.09
CA TYR A 166 -17.12 -1.37 -10.41
C TYR A 166 -16.20 -1.07 -9.21
N LEU A 167 -15.22 -0.20 -9.37
CA LEU A 167 -14.34 0.25 -8.27
C LEU A 167 -15.15 0.82 -7.10
N ARG A 168 -16.16 1.65 -7.41
CA ARG A 168 -17.10 2.18 -6.42
C ARG A 168 -17.92 1.08 -5.75
N LYS A 169 -18.41 0.10 -6.53
CA LYS A 169 -19.17 -1.05 -6.00
C LYS A 169 -18.38 -1.87 -4.99
N ILE A 170 -17.10 -2.11 -5.24
CA ILE A 170 -16.23 -2.86 -4.32
C ILE A 170 -15.64 -1.99 -3.20
N GLY A 171 -15.88 -0.67 -3.22
CA GLY A 171 -15.41 0.27 -2.21
C GLY A 171 -13.89 0.46 -2.20
N PHE A 172 -13.17 0.18 -3.31
CA PHE A 172 -11.72 0.32 -3.37
C PHE A 172 -11.32 1.76 -3.71
N PRO A 173 -10.70 2.53 -2.77
CA PRO A 173 -10.40 3.94 -2.98
C PRO A 173 -9.36 4.17 -4.07
N VAL A 174 -9.65 5.09 -4.99
CA VAL A 174 -8.73 5.46 -6.07
C VAL A 174 -8.71 6.98 -6.23
N PHE A 175 -7.51 7.55 -6.32
CA PHE A 175 -7.25 8.91 -6.78
C PHE A 175 -6.57 8.84 -8.14
N ALA A 176 -6.99 9.69 -9.07
CA ALA A 176 -6.43 9.71 -10.42
C ALA A 176 -6.50 11.11 -11.04
N THR A 177 -5.74 11.34 -12.11
CA THR A 177 -5.80 12.60 -12.86
C THR A 177 -6.90 12.60 -13.92
N GLY A 178 -7.56 11.47 -14.18
CA GLY A 178 -8.66 11.38 -15.14
C GLY A 178 -9.43 10.06 -15.10
N ILE A 179 -10.60 10.07 -15.75
CA ILE A 179 -11.41 8.88 -16.00
C ILE A 179 -11.52 8.72 -17.51
N VAL A 180 -11.01 7.63 -18.04
CA VAL A 180 -10.98 7.36 -19.49
C VAL A 180 -11.24 5.89 -19.78
N PRO A 181 -11.97 5.52 -20.87
CA PRO A 181 -12.28 4.12 -21.21
C PRO A 181 -11.15 3.41 -21.96
N SER A 182 -9.96 4.00 -22.04
CA SER A 182 -8.82 3.49 -22.80
C SER A 182 -8.09 2.33 -22.10
N THR A 183 -6.96 1.93 -22.64
CA THR A 183 -6.09 0.88 -22.07
C THR A 183 -4.62 1.25 -22.24
N SER A 184 -3.78 0.82 -21.31
CA SER A 184 -2.33 0.85 -21.45
C SER A 184 -1.74 -0.29 -22.29
N VAL A 185 -2.53 -1.34 -22.56
CA VAL A 185 -2.11 -2.49 -23.37
C VAL A 185 -1.80 -2.02 -24.80
N HIS A 186 -0.64 -2.42 -25.33
CA HIS A 186 -0.06 -2.04 -26.62
C HIS A 186 0.38 -0.57 -26.74
N HIS A 187 0.21 0.24 -25.70
CA HIS A 187 0.61 1.66 -25.67
C HIS A 187 1.72 1.94 -24.67
N TYR A 188 1.87 1.09 -23.66
CA TYR A 188 2.83 1.26 -22.57
C TYR A 188 3.57 -0.03 -22.25
N ARG A 189 4.71 0.12 -21.58
CA ARG A 189 5.45 -0.98 -20.96
C ARG A 189 5.75 -0.66 -19.50
N PHE A 190 5.89 -1.68 -18.71
CA PHE A 190 6.40 -1.59 -17.35
C PHE A 190 7.85 -1.09 -17.37
N ALA A 191 8.16 -0.09 -16.55
CA ALA A 191 9.50 0.49 -16.48
C ALA A 191 10.18 0.27 -15.13
N GLY A 192 9.40 -0.09 -14.10
CA GLY A 192 9.94 -0.42 -12.78
C GLY A 192 8.91 -0.35 -11.68
N ALA A 193 9.17 -1.09 -10.61
CA ALA A 193 8.45 -1.01 -9.35
C ALA A 193 9.42 -0.78 -8.20
N GLN A 194 8.91 -0.26 -7.08
CA GLN A 194 9.72 0.04 -5.89
C GLN A 194 10.94 0.93 -6.21
N ILE A 195 10.71 1.94 -7.03
CA ILE A 195 11.65 2.98 -7.40
C ILE A 195 11.12 4.36 -6.95
N SER A 196 12.01 5.29 -6.66
CA SER A 196 11.60 6.68 -6.44
C SER A 196 11.11 7.29 -7.75
N LEU A 197 9.99 7.99 -7.70
CA LEU A 197 9.36 8.63 -8.86
C LEU A 197 8.76 9.99 -8.47
N VAL A 198 8.29 10.73 -9.45
CA VAL A 198 7.52 11.96 -9.23
C VAL A 198 6.09 11.70 -9.67
N CYS A 199 5.16 11.72 -8.72
CA CYS A 199 3.73 11.52 -8.96
C CYS A 199 3.00 12.85 -8.82
N ASN A 200 2.41 13.33 -9.89
CA ASN A 200 1.67 14.60 -9.94
C ASN A 200 2.39 15.78 -9.25
N GLY A 201 3.70 15.91 -9.57
CA GLY A 201 4.58 16.96 -9.05
C GLY A 201 5.23 16.68 -7.69
N VAL A 202 4.92 15.56 -7.03
CA VAL A 202 5.45 15.21 -5.71
C VAL A 202 6.42 14.04 -5.81
N PRO A 203 7.64 14.13 -5.24
CA PRO A 203 8.53 12.99 -5.12
C PRO A 203 7.95 11.96 -4.15
N VAL A 204 7.92 10.69 -4.59
CA VAL A 204 7.44 9.55 -3.81
C VAL A 204 8.48 8.45 -3.86
N SER A 205 8.92 8.01 -2.70
CA SER A 205 9.81 6.85 -2.55
C SER A 205 9.05 5.64 -1.99
N PRO A 206 9.49 4.42 -2.31
CA PRO A 206 8.93 3.23 -1.70
C PRO A 206 8.91 3.31 -0.18
N GLY A 207 7.75 3.01 0.43
CA GLY A 207 7.58 3.05 1.88
C GLY A 207 7.28 4.43 2.48
N ASP A 208 7.27 5.52 1.71
CA ASP A 208 6.71 6.80 2.15
C ASP A 208 5.23 6.62 2.52
N ILE A 209 4.72 7.45 3.42
CA ILE A 209 3.31 7.38 3.80
C ILE A 209 2.50 8.28 2.87
N VAL A 210 1.52 7.68 2.22
CA VAL A 210 0.54 8.39 1.40
C VAL A 210 -0.73 8.53 2.20
N VAL A 211 -1.21 9.77 2.38
CA VAL A 211 -2.48 10.08 3.02
C VAL A 211 -3.39 10.78 2.02
N ALA A 212 -4.66 10.41 2.02
CA ALA A 212 -5.63 10.92 1.07
C ALA A 212 -7.02 11.05 1.70
N ASP A 213 -7.71 12.15 1.40
CA ASP A 213 -9.11 12.38 1.70
C ASP A 213 -9.77 13.28 0.63
N SER A 214 -10.90 13.90 0.94
CA SER A 214 -11.63 14.75 -0.01
C SER A 214 -10.83 15.96 -0.51
N ASP A 215 -9.82 16.41 0.24
CA ASP A 215 -9.01 17.58 -0.11
C ASP A 215 -7.88 17.22 -1.09
N GLY A 216 -7.51 15.94 -1.15
CA GLY A 216 -6.48 15.49 -2.08
C GLY A 216 -5.54 14.44 -1.48
N VAL A 217 -4.29 14.46 -1.95
CA VAL A 217 -3.26 13.48 -1.57
C VAL A 217 -2.01 14.20 -1.11
N ALA A 218 -1.50 13.84 0.07
CA ALA A 218 -0.20 14.28 0.56
C ALA A 218 0.73 13.08 0.79
N VAL A 219 2.04 13.32 0.69
CA VAL A 219 3.08 12.30 0.84
C VAL A 219 4.01 12.69 1.97
N VAL A 220 4.14 11.82 2.97
CA VAL A 220 5.04 12.01 4.11
C VAL A 220 6.26 11.12 3.92
N PRO A 221 7.47 11.70 3.76
CA PRO A 221 8.68 10.91 3.73
C PRO A 221 8.79 10.03 4.98
N ARG A 222 9.12 8.75 4.79
CA ARG A 222 9.15 7.77 5.88
C ARG A 222 9.95 8.25 7.10
N ALA A 223 11.09 8.90 6.85
CA ALA A 223 11.96 9.41 7.91
C ALA A 223 11.32 10.52 8.75
N GLN A 224 10.29 11.20 8.23
CA GLN A 224 9.58 12.30 8.88
C GLN A 224 8.21 11.87 9.46
N ALA A 225 7.87 10.60 9.38
CA ALA A 225 6.53 10.10 9.71
C ALA A 225 6.10 10.45 11.14
N GLN A 226 6.93 10.18 12.14
CA GLN A 226 6.60 10.43 13.54
C GLN A 226 6.47 11.92 13.89
N PRO A 227 7.44 12.80 13.56
CA PRO A 227 7.31 14.22 13.86
C PRO A 227 6.15 14.88 13.09
N VAL A 228 5.92 14.49 11.83
CA VAL A 228 4.78 14.98 11.04
C VAL A 228 3.46 14.56 11.66
N LEU A 229 3.30 13.29 12.03
CA LEU A 229 2.08 12.81 12.68
C LEU A 229 1.79 13.57 13.98
N ALA A 230 2.79 13.72 14.83
CA ALA A 230 2.63 14.40 16.12
C ALA A 230 2.18 15.86 15.94
N LEU A 231 2.80 16.58 15.01
CA LEU A 231 2.42 17.97 14.72
C LEU A 231 1.05 18.07 14.06
N ALA A 232 0.77 17.20 13.08
CA ALA A 232 -0.52 17.16 12.41
C ALA A 232 -1.68 16.88 13.38
N GLN A 233 -1.51 15.96 14.33
CA GLN A 233 -2.50 15.69 15.38
C GLN A 233 -2.75 16.89 16.27
N GLN A 234 -1.72 17.69 16.59
CA GLN A 234 -1.87 18.92 17.35
C GLN A 234 -2.64 19.99 16.58
N MET A 235 -2.32 20.16 15.29
CA MET A 235 -3.01 21.10 14.41
C MET A 235 -4.48 20.73 14.24
N ASP A 236 -4.76 19.48 13.91
CA ASP A 236 -6.11 18.91 13.73
C ASP A 236 -6.96 19.10 15.01
N TYR A 237 -6.42 18.74 16.17
CA TYR A 237 -7.11 18.94 17.45
C TYR A 237 -7.42 20.42 17.74
N LYS A 238 -6.46 21.30 17.47
CA LYS A 238 -6.61 22.73 17.70
C LYS A 238 -7.69 23.33 16.78
N GLU A 239 -7.66 23.00 15.51
CA GLU A 239 -8.65 23.46 14.53
C GLU A 239 -10.06 23.00 14.89
N HIS A 240 -10.25 21.70 15.14
CA HIS A 240 -11.54 21.17 15.57
C HIS A 240 -12.06 21.80 16.87
N SER A 241 -11.16 22.12 17.80
CA SER A 241 -11.52 22.84 19.05
C SER A 241 -12.01 24.26 18.79
N MET A 242 -11.56 24.91 17.71
CA MET A 242 -12.02 26.26 17.35
C MET A 242 -13.40 26.29 16.74
N TYR A 243 -13.86 25.25 16.07
CA TYR A 243 -15.17 25.25 15.42
C TYR A 243 -16.32 25.55 16.37
N ALA A 244 -16.38 24.90 17.52
CA ALA A 244 -17.40 25.15 18.53
C ALA A 244 -17.34 26.59 19.09
N VAL A 245 -16.12 27.14 19.25
CA VAL A 245 -15.95 28.52 19.72
C VAL A 245 -16.36 29.54 18.66
N ILE A 246 -16.05 29.28 17.39
CA ILE A 246 -16.51 30.11 16.26
C ILE A 246 -18.05 30.12 16.20
N GLU A 247 -18.68 28.96 16.32
CA GLU A 247 -20.13 28.82 16.33
C GLU A 247 -20.79 29.60 17.48
N GLN A 248 -20.19 29.53 18.68
CA GLN A 248 -20.68 30.24 19.85
C GLN A 248 -20.51 31.74 19.74
N LEU A 249 -19.31 32.19 19.35
CA LEU A 249 -18.96 33.63 19.33
C LEU A 249 -19.35 34.32 18.02
N LYS A 250 -19.67 33.56 16.96
CA LYS A 250 -19.89 34.08 15.60
C LYS A 250 -18.71 34.92 15.08
N SER A 251 -17.49 34.60 15.56
CA SER A 251 -16.27 35.32 15.25
C SER A 251 -15.06 34.39 15.17
N ILE A 252 -14.49 34.30 13.99
CA ILE A 252 -13.23 33.56 13.77
C ILE A 252 -12.05 34.31 14.42
N VAL A 253 -12.07 35.65 14.44
CA VAL A 253 -11.00 36.46 15.03
C VAL A 253 -10.87 36.18 16.53
N GLU A 254 -12.01 36.13 17.25
CA GLU A 254 -12.00 35.86 18.71
C GLU A 254 -11.58 34.40 19.00
N ALA A 255 -11.95 33.44 18.16
CA ALA A 255 -11.49 32.07 18.31
C ALA A 255 -9.97 31.97 18.11
N VAL A 256 -9.43 32.58 17.07
CA VAL A 256 -7.98 32.61 16.79
C VAL A 256 -7.20 33.30 17.92
N LYS A 257 -7.74 34.39 18.49
CA LYS A 257 -7.10 35.04 19.69
C LYS A 257 -7.04 34.08 20.87
N LYS A 258 -8.07 33.28 21.10
CA LYS A 258 -8.17 32.33 22.21
C LYS A 258 -7.24 31.14 22.07
N PHE A 259 -7.09 30.58 20.88
CA PHE A 259 -6.30 29.38 20.65
C PHE A 259 -4.90 29.66 20.07
N GLY A 260 -4.62 30.90 19.73
CA GLY A 260 -3.45 31.31 18.97
C GLY A 260 -3.61 31.01 17.48
N ARG A 261 -2.67 31.49 16.67
CA ARG A 261 -2.68 31.25 15.21
C ARG A 261 -2.58 29.74 14.91
N LEU A 262 -3.23 29.36 13.82
CA LEU A 262 -3.10 28.02 13.21
C LEU A 262 -1.65 27.72 12.82
#